data_62a6b89b2af4346edd5bfbaff740a3df
#
_entry.id   62a6b89b2af4346edd5bfbaff740a3df
#
_cell.length_a   1.000
_cell.length_b   1.000
_cell.length_c   1.000
_cell.angle_alpha   90.00
_cell.angle_beta   90.00
_cell.angle_gamma   90.00
#
_symmetry.space_group_name_H-M   'P 1'
#
loop_
_entity.id
_entity.type
_entity.pdbx_description
1 polymer ?
#
loop_
_entity_poly.entity_id
_entity_poly.type
_entity_poly.pdbx_seq_one_letter_code
_entity_poly.pdbx_strand_id
1 'polypeptide(L)'
;TRVAMLERGEADIIYFVPGELINKVGKLPGVTLAPVLSGSWWLEFPGFQDPKNPFHDKRVREAVSLALDRRAMNQAESAGPGKGTGNWINDDVQYAIDWPEFPRNVEKAKQLLRDAGYPNGFDVDWVTPLPTFYSRGERLVAQLREVGIRARMQTMERGIFLQRLQSGLKEFPGTQIIFHGARIGGSWSFWYEGHFKCGGFLSRDRICVKDLDGKFDQYERSINPAERKKLAEEIQRGILENY
;
A
#
# COMPACT_ATOMS: atom_id res chain seq x y z
N THR A 1 8.78 19.50 -14.70
CA THR A 1 7.89 20.51 -15.31
C THR A 1 7.13 21.34 -14.28
N ARG A 2 6.40 20.79 -13.29
CA ARG A 2 5.64 21.59 -12.30
C ARG A 2 6.54 22.52 -11.48
N VAL A 3 7.65 22.02 -10.95
CA VAL A 3 8.61 22.85 -10.20
C VAL A 3 9.15 23.98 -11.07
N ALA A 4 9.47 23.71 -12.33
CA ALA A 4 9.92 24.75 -13.25
C ALA A 4 8.83 25.81 -13.54
N MET A 5 7.57 25.42 -13.56
CA MET A 5 6.46 26.39 -13.70
C MET A 5 6.35 27.28 -12.45
N LEU A 6 6.49 26.72 -11.26
CA LEU A 6 6.52 27.49 -10.01
C LEU A 6 7.72 28.48 -9.99
N GLU A 7 8.92 28.00 -10.37
CA GLU A 7 10.13 28.83 -10.44
C GLU A 7 10.00 30.03 -11.40
N ARG A 8 9.23 29.89 -12.48
CA ARG A 8 8.99 30.97 -13.46
C ARG A 8 7.74 31.80 -13.17
N GLY A 9 7.04 31.52 -12.08
CA GLY A 9 5.78 32.20 -11.77
C GLY A 9 4.61 31.88 -12.71
N GLU A 10 4.69 30.76 -13.42
CA GLU A 10 3.64 30.25 -14.31
C GLU A 10 2.57 29.45 -13.53
N ALA A 11 2.85 29.13 -12.27
CA ALA A 11 1.92 28.46 -11.36
C ALA A 11 2.06 29.03 -9.95
N ASP A 12 0.94 29.34 -9.31
CA ASP A 12 0.90 29.81 -7.92
C ASP A 12 0.92 28.63 -6.92
N ILE A 13 0.41 27.48 -7.31
CA ILE A 13 0.33 26.28 -6.49
C ILE A 13 0.75 25.07 -7.31
N ILE A 14 1.63 24.26 -6.76
CA ILE A 14 1.94 22.92 -7.29
C ILE A 14 1.75 21.86 -6.21
N TYR A 15 1.48 20.65 -6.61
CA TYR A 15 1.35 19.51 -5.71
C TYR A 15 2.27 18.36 -6.16
N PHE A 16 2.54 17.41 -5.25
CA PHE A 16 3.48 16.32 -5.46
C PHE A 16 4.88 16.82 -5.86
N VAL A 17 5.51 17.57 -4.98
CA VAL A 17 6.93 17.89 -5.11
C VAL A 17 7.73 16.62 -4.86
N PRO A 18 8.57 16.16 -5.81
CA PRO A 18 9.45 15.01 -5.59
C PRO A 18 10.36 15.22 -4.37
N GLY A 19 10.60 14.16 -3.59
CA GLY A 19 11.36 14.20 -2.35
C GLY A 19 12.72 14.88 -2.50
N GLU A 20 13.43 14.57 -3.58
CA GLU A 20 14.74 15.16 -3.92
C GLU A 20 14.68 16.66 -4.22
N LEU A 21 13.52 17.21 -4.57
CA LEU A 21 13.32 18.62 -4.87
C LEU A 21 12.72 19.43 -3.72
N ILE A 22 12.24 18.80 -2.65
CA ILE A 22 11.58 19.48 -1.53
C ILE A 22 12.47 20.56 -0.93
N ASN A 23 13.73 20.24 -0.64
CA ASN A 23 14.68 21.19 -0.08
C ASN A 23 15.00 22.35 -1.02
N LYS A 24 15.01 22.12 -2.33
CA LYS A 24 15.21 23.16 -3.33
C LYS A 24 14.00 24.09 -3.39
N VAL A 25 12.80 23.50 -3.50
CA VAL A 25 11.54 24.24 -3.60
C VAL A 25 11.28 25.08 -2.35
N GLY A 26 11.55 24.53 -1.16
CA GLY A 26 11.36 25.26 0.10
C GLY A 26 12.29 26.46 0.30
N LYS A 27 13.34 26.59 -0.52
CA LYS A 27 14.26 27.75 -0.50
C LYS A 27 13.90 28.80 -1.53
N LEU A 28 12.89 28.59 -2.37
CA LEU A 28 12.47 29.58 -3.35
C LEU A 28 11.82 30.77 -2.66
N PRO A 29 12.15 32.03 -3.05
CA PRO A 29 11.54 33.22 -2.48
C PRO A 29 10.02 33.21 -2.67
N GLY A 30 9.28 33.51 -1.60
CA GLY A 30 7.80 33.57 -1.64
C GLY A 30 7.09 32.24 -1.70
N VAL A 31 7.81 31.10 -1.64
CA VAL A 31 7.23 29.76 -1.65
C VAL A 31 7.11 29.21 -0.24
N THR A 32 5.96 28.67 0.10
CA THR A 32 5.70 27.95 1.35
C THR A 32 5.41 26.47 1.06
N LEU A 33 6.13 25.57 1.72
CA LEU A 33 5.81 24.16 1.71
C LEU A 33 4.68 23.88 2.70
N ALA A 34 3.61 23.23 2.22
CA ALA A 34 2.49 22.78 3.04
C ALA A 34 2.45 21.25 3.05
N PRO A 35 3.13 20.58 3.99
CA PRO A 35 3.08 19.13 4.08
C PRO A 35 1.68 18.65 4.49
N VAL A 36 1.14 17.70 3.74
CA VAL A 36 -0.16 17.10 3.99
C VAL A 36 -0.01 15.58 4.01
N LEU A 37 -0.40 14.96 5.10
CA LEU A 37 -0.57 13.50 5.18
C LEU A 37 -1.88 13.15 4.48
N SER A 38 -1.84 12.93 3.18
CA SER A 38 -3.06 12.82 2.37
C SER A 38 -3.24 11.47 1.68
N GLY A 39 -2.29 10.56 1.83
CA GLY A 39 -2.38 9.28 1.15
C GLY A 39 -1.58 8.20 1.83
N SER A 40 -2.03 6.99 1.68
CA SER A 40 -1.32 5.78 2.08
C SER A 40 -0.82 5.02 0.85
N TRP A 41 0.23 4.27 1.06
CA TRP A 41 0.87 3.40 0.08
C TRP A 41 0.90 2.00 0.64
N TRP A 42 0.50 1.05 -0.17
CA TRP A 42 0.44 -0.35 0.25
C TRP A 42 0.82 -1.31 -0.86
N LEU A 43 1.13 -2.52 -0.47
CA LEU A 43 1.27 -3.66 -1.35
C LEU A 43 -0.04 -4.45 -1.34
N GLU A 44 -0.50 -4.84 -2.51
CA GLU A 44 -1.60 -5.77 -2.70
C GLU A 44 -1.02 -7.07 -3.27
N PHE A 45 -1.45 -8.21 -2.74
CA PHE A 45 -1.06 -9.53 -3.20
C PHE A 45 -2.22 -10.18 -3.97
N PRO A 46 -2.38 -9.87 -5.26
CA PRO A 46 -3.53 -10.34 -6.04
C PRO A 46 -3.56 -11.86 -6.11
N GLY A 47 -4.74 -12.44 -5.88
CA GLY A 47 -4.92 -13.89 -5.93
C GLY A 47 -4.24 -14.66 -4.80
N PHE A 48 -3.94 -14.02 -3.67
CA PHE A 48 -3.34 -14.69 -2.51
C PHE A 48 -4.22 -15.82 -1.95
N GLN A 49 -5.49 -15.89 -2.33
CA GLN A 49 -6.41 -16.96 -1.96
C GLN A 49 -6.06 -18.30 -2.64
N ASP A 50 -5.34 -18.28 -3.79
CA ASP A 50 -4.87 -19.49 -4.44
C ASP A 50 -3.72 -20.12 -3.63
N PRO A 51 -3.84 -21.39 -3.16
CA PRO A 51 -2.76 -22.08 -2.44
C PRO A 51 -1.46 -22.23 -3.23
N LYS A 52 -1.48 -22.07 -4.55
CA LYS A 52 -0.28 -22.09 -5.40
C LYS A 52 0.48 -20.75 -5.39
N ASN A 53 -0.16 -19.68 -4.94
CA ASN A 53 0.46 -18.38 -4.84
C ASN A 53 1.38 -18.34 -3.61
N PRO A 54 2.66 -17.98 -3.72
CA PRO A 54 3.56 -17.87 -2.55
C PRO A 54 2.99 -16.99 -1.43
N PHE A 55 2.24 -15.96 -1.78
CA PHE A 55 1.60 -15.04 -0.82
C PHE A 55 0.34 -15.61 -0.16
N HIS A 56 -0.08 -16.83 -0.49
CA HIS A 56 -1.10 -17.56 0.27
C HIS A 56 -0.66 -17.78 1.71
N ASP A 57 0.60 -18.10 1.91
CA ASP A 57 1.16 -18.27 3.25
C ASP A 57 1.36 -16.92 3.94
N LYS A 58 0.70 -16.74 5.08
CA LYS A 58 0.82 -15.52 5.92
C LYS A 58 2.27 -15.20 6.27
N ARG A 59 3.12 -16.22 6.50
CA ARG A 59 4.54 -16.03 6.84
C ARG A 59 5.30 -15.31 5.72
N VAL A 60 4.93 -15.59 4.48
CA VAL A 60 5.50 -14.90 3.31
C VAL A 60 5.09 -13.44 3.28
N ARG A 61 3.82 -13.13 3.55
CA ARG A 61 3.34 -11.73 3.62
C ARG A 61 3.99 -10.96 4.78
N GLU A 62 4.12 -11.61 5.97
CA GLU A 62 4.83 -11.03 7.11
C GLU A 62 6.31 -10.78 6.78
N ALA A 63 6.97 -11.71 6.09
CA ALA A 63 8.35 -11.55 5.65
C ALA A 63 8.54 -10.33 4.73
N VAL A 64 7.63 -10.13 3.77
CA VAL A 64 7.62 -8.91 2.94
C VAL A 64 7.51 -7.66 3.82
N SER A 65 6.58 -7.63 4.76
CA SER A 65 6.39 -6.47 5.64
C SER A 65 7.62 -6.16 6.47
N LEU A 66 8.31 -7.19 7.00
CA LEU A 66 9.54 -7.05 7.79
C LEU A 66 10.78 -6.70 6.95
N ALA A 67 10.77 -6.96 5.64
CA ALA A 67 11.84 -6.56 4.74
C ALA A 67 11.89 -5.05 4.50
N LEU A 68 10.76 -4.35 4.65
CA LEU A 68 10.60 -2.96 4.26
C LEU A 68 11.12 -1.98 5.31
N ASP A 69 12.03 -1.11 4.90
CA ASP A 69 12.47 0.06 5.67
C ASP A 69 11.58 1.26 5.36
N ARG A 70 10.45 1.35 6.04
CA ARG A 70 9.47 2.42 5.85
C ARG A 70 10.03 3.79 6.18
N ARG A 71 10.94 3.88 7.16
CA ARG A 71 11.57 5.15 7.57
C ARG A 71 12.52 5.67 6.50
N ALA A 72 13.42 4.81 5.98
CA ALA A 72 14.31 5.17 4.90
C ALA A 72 13.54 5.54 3.62
N MET A 73 12.46 4.81 3.31
CA MET A 73 11.57 5.14 2.19
C MET A 73 10.90 6.50 2.39
N ASN A 74 10.36 6.77 3.57
CA ASN A 74 9.74 8.05 3.88
C ASN A 74 10.75 9.21 3.77
N GLN A 75 11.94 9.03 4.32
CA GLN A 75 12.99 10.05 4.24
C GLN A 75 13.37 10.35 2.78
N ALA A 76 13.50 9.32 1.95
CA ALA A 76 13.88 9.50 0.55
C ALA A 76 12.79 10.14 -0.32
N GLU A 77 11.52 9.80 -0.05
CA GLU A 77 10.40 10.17 -0.93
C GLU A 77 9.63 11.41 -0.45
N SER A 78 9.71 11.75 0.82
CA SER A 78 8.92 12.81 1.45
C SER A 78 9.77 13.80 2.25
N ALA A 79 11.10 13.65 2.28
CA ALA A 79 11.99 14.38 3.17
C ALA A 79 11.57 14.31 4.66
N GLY A 80 10.87 13.22 5.06
CA GLY A 80 10.58 12.85 6.44
C GLY A 80 9.20 13.16 7.02
N PRO A 81 8.32 14.03 6.46
CA PRO A 81 7.05 14.34 7.12
C PRO A 81 6.03 13.19 7.12
N GLY A 82 6.16 12.20 6.24
CA GLY A 82 5.32 11.01 6.29
C GLY A 82 5.66 10.10 7.46
N LYS A 83 4.82 9.14 7.77
CA LYS A 83 5.08 8.12 8.79
C LYS A 83 4.83 6.71 8.27
N GLY A 84 5.56 5.74 8.83
CA GLY A 84 5.19 4.34 8.70
C GLY A 84 3.98 4.04 9.58
N THR A 85 3.14 3.14 9.12
CA THR A 85 1.99 2.65 9.88
C THR A 85 1.82 1.15 9.66
N GLY A 86 1.32 0.46 10.67
CA GLY A 86 0.92 -0.94 10.53
C GLY A 86 -0.48 -1.06 9.96
N ASN A 87 -1.31 -0.01 10.07
CA ASN A 87 -2.61 0.06 9.40
C ASN A 87 -2.44 0.66 8.00
N TRP A 88 -3.23 0.22 7.05
CA TRP A 88 -3.15 0.73 5.68
C TRP A 88 -3.99 2.00 5.45
N ILE A 89 -4.88 2.36 6.38
CA ILE A 89 -5.60 3.63 6.39
C ILE A 89 -4.98 4.62 7.39
N ASN A 90 -5.23 5.91 7.17
CA ASN A 90 -4.74 6.97 8.04
C ASN A 90 -5.51 7.01 9.36
N ASP A 91 -4.88 7.52 10.41
CA ASP A 91 -5.46 7.64 11.76
C ASP A 91 -6.64 8.62 11.83
N ASP A 92 -6.76 9.54 10.87
CA ASP A 92 -7.85 10.51 10.77
C ASP A 92 -9.11 9.95 10.12
N VAL A 93 -9.04 8.73 9.59
CA VAL A 93 -10.22 8.03 9.07
C VAL A 93 -11.09 7.55 10.24
N GLN A 94 -12.39 7.81 10.16
CA GLN A 94 -13.34 7.35 11.19
C GLN A 94 -13.19 5.85 11.47
N TYR A 95 -13.14 5.48 12.74
CA TYR A 95 -12.95 4.10 13.24
C TYR A 95 -11.58 3.47 12.92
N ALA A 96 -10.60 4.21 12.40
CA ALA A 96 -9.25 3.69 12.27
C ALA A 96 -8.71 3.23 13.64
N ILE A 97 -8.15 2.02 13.67
CA ILE A 97 -7.47 1.52 14.86
C ILE A 97 -5.98 1.84 14.80
N ASP A 98 -5.40 2.13 15.94
CA ASP A 98 -3.95 2.18 16.06
C ASP A 98 -3.39 0.75 15.91
N TRP A 99 -2.47 0.59 14.97
CA TRP A 99 -1.79 -0.67 14.72
C TRP A 99 -0.29 -0.42 14.59
N PRO A 100 0.54 -1.11 15.38
CA PRO A 100 1.96 -0.84 15.41
C PRO A 100 2.60 -1.10 14.03
N GLU A 101 3.52 -0.22 13.65
CA GLU A 101 4.35 -0.41 12.48
C GLU A 101 5.17 -1.70 12.63
N PHE A 102 5.29 -2.47 11.56
CA PHE A 102 6.21 -3.61 11.51
C PHE A 102 7.65 -3.07 11.41
N PRO A 103 8.48 -3.22 12.44
CA PRO A 103 9.88 -2.80 12.36
C PRO A 103 10.62 -3.65 11.34
N ARG A 104 11.50 -3.02 10.56
CA ARG A 104 12.35 -3.78 9.64
C ARG A 104 13.17 -4.82 10.37
N ASN A 105 13.09 -6.07 9.91
CA ASN A 105 13.86 -7.20 10.46
C ASN A 105 14.17 -8.23 9.38
N VAL A 106 15.30 -8.04 8.70
CA VAL A 106 15.74 -8.88 7.58
C VAL A 106 15.95 -10.33 8.00
N GLU A 107 16.53 -10.57 9.18
CA GLU A 107 16.80 -11.93 9.63
C GLU A 107 15.53 -12.70 9.96
N LYS A 108 14.55 -12.05 10.63
CA LYS A 108 13.25 -12.66 10.87
C LYS A 108 12.51 -12.89 9.55
N ALA A 109 12.59 -11.96 8.60
CA ALA A 109 11.98 -12.14 7.27
C ALA A 109 12.53 -13.36 6.54
N LYS A 110 13.88 -13.53 6.52
CA LYS A 110 14.51 -14.72 5.95
C LYS A 110 14.13 -16.02 6.68
N GLN A 111 13.98 -15.95 8.00
CA GLN A 111 13.55 -17.14 8.76
C GLN A 111 12.11 -17.52 8.37
N LEU A 112 11.19 -16.56 8.31
CA LEU A 112 9.81 -16.82 7.91
C LEU A 112 9.71 -17.42 6.49
N LEU A 113 10.54 -16.94 5.56
CA LEU A 113 10.61 -17.52 4.21
C LEU A 113 11.12 -18.96 4.22
N ARG A 114 12.16 -19.27 5.01
CA ARG A 114 12.62 -20.67 5.18
C ARG A 114 11.51 -21.56 5.73
N ASP A 115 10.82 -21.09 6.78
CA ASP A 115 9.74 -21.83 7.43
C ASP A 115 8.53 -22.03 6.52
N ALA A 116 8.34 -21.13 5.57
CA ALA A 116 7.31 -21.20 4.54
C ALA A 116 7.72 -22.07 3.32
N GLY A 117 8.93 -22.67 3.33
CA GLY A 117 9.39 -23.52 2.23
C GLY A 117 10.18 -22.81 1.14
N TYR A 118 10.60 -21.56 1.36
CA TYR A 118 11.37 -20.75 0.42
C TYR A 118 12.77 -20.40 0.95
N PRO A 119 13.64 -21.38 1.27
CA PRO A 119 14.96 -21.13 1.87
C PRO A 119 15.89 -20.31 0.97
N ASN A 120 15.68 -20.37 -0.35
CA ASN A 120 16.44 -19.63 -1.37
C ASN A 120 15.65 -18.45 -1.97
N GLY A 121 14.52 -18.10 -1.35
CA GLY A 121 13.58 -17.12 -1.90
C GLY A 121 12.86 -17.60 -3.16
N PHE A 122 12.25 -16.69 -3.89
CA PHE A 122 11.49 -16.97 -5.12
C PHE A 122 11.40 -15.72 -6.01
N ASP A 123 10.95 -15.93 -7.26
CA ASP A 123 10.78 -14.86 -8.23
C ASP A 123 9.33 -14.37 -8.25
N VAL A 124 9.14 -13.06 -8.34
CA VAL A 124 7.83 -12.43 -8.47
C VAL A 124 7.85 -11.33 -9.53
N ASP A 125 6.72 -11.12 -10.18
CA ASP A 125 6.49 -9.94 -11.00
C ASP A 125 5.86 -8.84 -10.17
N TRP A 126 6.27 -7.61 -10.41
CA TRP A 126 5.79 -6.44 -9.72
C TRP A 126 5.38 -5.35 -10.70
N VAL A 127 4.24 -4.74 -10.46
CA VAL A 127 3.72 -3.66 -11.29
C VAL A 127 3.64 -2.37 -10.49
N THR A 128 4.27 -1.30 -10.99
CA THR A 128 4.13 0.04 -10.42
C THR A 128 3.37 0.96 -11.36
N PRO A 129 2.44 1.78 -10.85
CA PRO A 129 1.49 2.46 -11.71
C PRO A 129 2.01 3.71 -12.40
N LEU A 130 2.90 4.46 -11.78
CA LEU A 130 3.24 5.81 -12.24
C LEU A 130 4.73 6.09 -12.20
N PRO A 131 5.26 6.98 -13.07
CA PRO A 131 6.62 7.46 -12.97
C PRO A 131 6.96 8.06 -11.60
N THR A 132 6.04 8.79 -10.96
CA THR A 132 6.21 9.32 -9.59
C THR A 132 6.35 8.24 -8.53
N PHE A 133 6.05 6.97 -8.83
CA PHE A 133 6.14 5.84 -7.92
C PHE A 133 7.28 4.88 -8.24
N TYR A 134 7.96 5.08 -9.38
CA TYR A 134 8.99 4.14 -9.82
C TYR A 134 10.20 4.14 -8.88
N SER A 135 10.64 5.29 -8.38
CA SER A 135 11.74 5.33 -7.40
C SER A 135 11.41 4.55 -6.13
N ARG A 136 10.17 4.62 -5.66
CA ARG A 136 9.68 3.81 -4.54
C ARG A 136 9.67 2.33 -4.89
N GLY A 137 9.22 1.99 -6.10
CA GLY A 137 9.22 0.64 -6.64
C GLY A 137 10.62 0.04 -6.68
N GLU A 138 11.60 0.79 -7.17
CA GLU A 138 13.01 0.37 -7.20
C GLU A 138 13.57 0.09 -5.80
N ARG A 139 13.27 0.96 -4.82
CA ARG A 139 13.68 0.76 -3.42
C ARG A 139 13.06 -0.49 -2.82
N LEU A 140 11.78 -0.72 -3.07
CA LEU A 140 11.08 -1.93 -2.61
C LEU A 140 11.67 -3.19 -3.23
N VAL A 141 11.91 -3.20 -4.54
CA VAL A 141 12.57 -4.34 -5.22
C VAL A 141 13.95 -4.62 -4.61
N ALA A 142 14.73 -3.58 -4.33
CA ALA A 142 16.02 -3.73 -3.69
C ALA A 142 15.91 -4.36 -2.28
N GLN A 143 14.98 -3.89 -1.45
CA GLN A 143 14.75 -4.41 -0.11
C GLN A 143 14.21 -5.85 -0.11
N LEU A 144 13.31 -6.18 -1.03
CA LEU A 144 12.80 -7.55 -1.20
C LEU A 144 13.91 -8.51 -1.60
N ARG A 145 14.85 -8.07 -2.46
CA ARG A 145 16.00 -8.87 -2.87
C ARG A 145 16.90 -9.24 -1.69
N GLU A 146 17.04 -8.38 -0.68
CA GLU A 146 17.85 -8.66 0.52
C GLU A 146 17.35 -9.88 1.30
N VAL A 147 16.05 -10.19 1.21
CA VAL A 147 15.45 -11.37 1.85
C VAL A 147 15.25 -12.54 0.89
N GLY A 148 15.70 -12.42 -0.37
CA GLY A 148 15.63 -13.48 -1.37
C GLY A 148 14.39 -13.43 -2.27
N ILE A 149 13.52 -12.43 -2.14
CA ILE A 149 12.38 -12.23 -3.05
C ILE A 149 12.87 -11.41 -4.24
N ARG A 150 12.95 -12.03 -5.41
CA ARG A 150 13.46 -11.42 -6.64
C ARG A 150 12.29 -10.89 -7.48
N ALA A 151 11.90 -9.67 -7.20
CA ALA A 151 10.83 -9.00 -7.93
C ALA A 151 11.36 -8.38 -9.24
N ARG A 152 10.60 -8.54 -10.33
CA ARG A 152 10.79 -7.82 -11.59
C ARG A 152 9.79 -6.67 -11.64
N MET A 153 10.29 -5.46 -11.73
CA MET A 153 9.43 -4.29 -11.84
C MET A 153 8.95 -4.13 -13.28
N GLN A 154 7.64 -4.17 -13.49
CA GLN A 154 7.02 -3.83 -14.76
C GLN A 154 6.42 -2.42 -14.63
N THR A 155 6.83 -1.53 -15.52
CA THR A 155 6.27 -0.19 -15.60
C THR A 155 5.22 -0.14 -16.71
N MET A 156 4.19 0.68 -16.50
CA MET A 156 3.16 0.91 -17.51
C MET A 156 2.62 2.33 -17.39
N GLU A 157 1.96 2.79 -18.44
CA GLU A 157 1.30 4.09 -18.40
C GLU A 157 0.15 4.08 -17.37
N ARG A 158 -0.08 5.23 -16.74
CA ARG A 158 -1.05 5.35 -15.64
C ARG A 158 -2.47 4.95 -16.03
N GLY A 159 -2.94 5.39 -17.19
CA GLY A 159 -4.31 5.08 -17.63
C GLY A 159 -4.50 3.59 -17.84
N ILE A 160 -3.51 2.92 -18.40
CA ILE A 160 -3.50 1.45 -18.60
C ILE A 160 -3.52 0.75 -17.22
N PHE A 161 -2.70 1.19 -16.28
CA PHE A 161 -2.68 0.63 -14.93
C PHE A 161 -4.05 0.75 -14.26
N LEU A 162 -4.64 1.95 -14.27
CA LEU A 162 -5.95 2.19 -13.64
C LEU A 162 -7.07 1.38 -14.31
N GLN A 163 -7.04 1.26 -15.63
CA GLN A 163 -7.98 0.41 -16.37
C GLN A 163 -7.86 -1.05 -15.92
N ARG A 164 -6.64 -1.59 -15.87
CA ARG A 164 -6.40 -2.96 -15.40
C ARG A 164 -6.83 -3.16 -13.95
N LEU A 165 -6.52 -2.20 -13.08
CA LEU A 165 -6.92 -2.24 -11.68
C LEU A 165 -8.45 -2.33 -11.50
N GLN A 166 -9.21 -1.65 -12.37
CA GLN A 166 -10.67 -1.70 -12.38
C GLN A 166 -11.24 -2.96 -13.03
N SER A 167 -10.47 -3.65 -13.87
CA SER A 167 -10.92 -4.82 -14.61
C SER A 167 -10.70 -6.16 -13.89
N GLY A 168 -9.92 -6.16 -12.81
CA GLY A 168 -9.72 -7.33 -11.94
C GLY A 168 -8.44 -8.12 -12.19
N LEU A 169 -8.34 -9.29 -11.54
CA LEU A 169 -7.11 -10.11 -11.48
C LEU A 169 -6.62 -10.57 -12.85
N LYS A 170 -7.50 -10.93 -13.76
CA LYS A 170 -7.16 -11.44 -15.10
C LYS A 170 -6.33 -10.47 -15.94
N GLU A 171 -6.41 -9.19 -15.65
CA GLU A 171 -5.67 -8.14 -16.35
C GLU A 171 -4.22 -7.98 -15.83
N PHE A 172 -3.89 -8.70 -14.76
CA PHE A 172 -2.54 -8.76 -14.19
C PHE A 172 -1.98 -10.19 -14.24
N PRO A 173 -1.88 -10.82 -15.40
CA PRO A 173 -1.43 -12.21 -15.51
C PRO A 173 0.00 -12.37 -14.97
N GLY A 174 0.19 -13.33 -14.07
CA GLY A 174 1.48 -13.60 -13.42
C GLY A 174 1.92 -12.57 -12.38
N THR A 175 1.20 -11.46 -12.20
CA THR A 175 1.52 -10.45 -11.20
C THR A 175 1.12 -10.93 -9.81
N GLN A 176 2.07 -10.95 -8.89
CA GLN A 176 1.87 -11.39 -7.51
C GLN A 176 1.95 -10.24 -6.50
N ILE A 177 2.49 -9.09 -6.90
CA ILE A 177 2.53 -7.87 -6.09
C ILE A 177 2.09 -6.69 -6.94
N ILE A 178 1.11 -5.93 -6.48
CA ILE A 178 0.77 -4.61 -7.01
C ILE A 178 1.14 -3.58 -5.96
N PHE A 179 1.95 -2.59 -6.35
CA PHE A 179 2.25 -1.46 -5.50
C PHE A 179 1.47 -0.25 -5.96
N HIS A 180 0.61 0.23 -5.12
CA HIS A 180 -0.16 1.42 -5.39
C HIS A 180 -0.52 2.18 -4.12
N GLY A 181 -1.25 3.26 -4.28
CA GLY A 181 -1.67 4.08 -3.16
C GLY A 181 -2.76 5.03 -3.60
N ALA A 182 -3.46 5.56 -2.64
CA ALA A 182 -4.49 6.55 -2.84
C ALA A 182 -4.52 7.55 -1.69
N ARG A 183 -5.13 8.70 -1.94
CA ARG A 183 -5.57 9.56 -0.85
C ARG A 183 -6.69 8.85 -0.12
N ILE A 184 -6.41 8.43 1.11
CA ILE A 184 -7.40 7.80 1.96
C ILE A 184 -8.09 8.91 2.74
N GLY A 185 -9.39 9.05 2.52
CA GLY A 185 -10.25 9.99 3.22
C GLY A 185 -11.70 9.53 3.12
N GLY A 186 -12.59 10.13 3.90
CA GLY A 186 -14.01 9.78 3.91
C GLY A 186 -14.33 8.57 4.76
N SER A 187 -15.22 7.70 4.27
CA SER A 187 -15.73 6.58 5.05
C SER A 187 -14.73 5.45 5.15
N TRP A 188 -14.56 4.92 6.35
CA TRP A 188 -13.84 3.68 6.62
C TRP A 188 -14.36 2.51 5.74
N SER A 189 -15.66 2.34 5.67
CA SER A 189 -16.27 1.24 4.91
C SER A 189 -15.97 1.30 3.42
N PHE A 190 -15.94 2.49 2.82
CA PHE A 190 -15.58 2.64 1.41
C PHE A 190 -14.25 1.94 1.08
N TRP A 191 -13.25 2.13 1.93
CA TRP A 191 -11.91 1.57 1.71
C TRP A 191 -11.83 0.09 2.07
N TYR A 192 -12.26 -0.27 3.27
CA TYR A 192 -12.15 -1.66 3.75
C TYR A 192 -13.06 -2.60 2.99
N GLU A 193 -14.31 -2.24 2.84
CA GLU A 193 -15.28 -3.04 2.09
C GLU A 193 -14.89 -3.14 0.61
N GLY A 194 -14.56 -2.01 0.00
CA GLY A 194 -14.16 -1.96 -1.39
C GLY A 194 -12.93 -2.81 -1.72
N HIS A 195 -12.01 -3.00 -0.77
CA HIS A 195 -10.78 -3.79 -0.98
C HIS A 195 -10.87 -5.23 -0.49
N PHE A 196 -11.53 -5.50 0.63
CA PHE A 196 -11.41 -6.79 1.30
C PHE A 196 -12.66 -7.67 1.23
N LYS A 197 -13.84 -7.08 1.09
CA LYS A 197 -15.07 -7.84 0.86
C LYS A 197 -15.02 -8.54 -0.50
N CYS A 198 -15.48 -9.78 -0.57
CA CYS A 198 -15.52 -10.51 -1.83
C CYS A 198 -16.41 -9.80 -2.86
N GLY A 199 -15.85 -9.54 -4.03
CA GLY A 199 -16.51 -8.72 -5.05
C GLY A 199 -16.49 -7.22 -4.78
N GLY A 200 -15.70 -6.77 -3.81
CA GLY A 200 -15.52 -5.35 -3.50
C GLY A 200 -15.13 -4.52 -4.73
N PHE A 201 -15.68 -3.33 -4.85
CA PHE A 201 -15.59 -2.54 -6.08
C PHE A 201 -14.19 -1.99 -6.39
N LEU A 202 -13.29 -1.92 -5.38
CA LEU A 202 -11.90 -1.49 -5.54
C LEU A 202 -10.97 -2.64 -5.93
N SER A 203 -11.10 -3.80 -5.27
CA SER A 203 -10.24 -4.95 -5.54
C SER A 203 -10.80 -5.92 -6.57
N ARG A 204 -12.12 -5.89 -6.78
CA ARG A 204 -12.81 -6.85 -7.66
C ARG A 204 -12.56 -8.28 -7.19
N ASP A 205 -11.94 -9.10 -8.03
CA ASP A 205 -11.57 -10.50 -7.76
C ASP A 205 -10.10 -10.68 -7.33
N ARG A 206 -9.35 -9.57 -7.18
CA ARG A 206 -7.94 -9.64 -6.76
C ARG A 206 -7.77 -10.01 -5.30
N ILE A 207 -8.64 -9.46 -4.45
CA ILE A 207 -8.65 -9.71 -3.00
C ILE A 207 -10.05 -10.14 -2.59
N CYS A 208 -10.15 -11.15 -1.73
CA CYS A 208 -11.39 -11.62 -1.14
C CYS A 208 -11.10 -12.22 0.23
N VAL A 209 -11.63 -11.60 1.28
CA VAL A 209 -11.49 -12.08 2.67
C VAL A 209 -12.84 -12.61 3.12
N LYS A 210 -13.20 -13.77 2.58
CA LYS A 210 -14.53 -14.37 2.71
C LYS A 210 -15.01 -14.53 4.16
N ASP A 211 -14.09 -14.81 5.08
CA ASP A 211 -14.41 -15.01 6.49
C ASP A 211 -14.94 -13.75 7.18
N LEU A 212 -14.71 -12.57 6.58
CA LEU A 212 -15.16 -11.30 7.09
C LEU A 212 -16.40 -10.74 6.38
N ASP A 213 -16.86 -11.37 5.29
CA ASP A 213 -18.03 -10.88 4.52
C ASP A 213 -19.27 -10.70 5.39
N GLY A 214 -19.55 -11.66 6.29
CA GLY A 214 -20.67 -11.55 7.20
C GLY A 214 -20.58 -10.37 8.18
N LYS A 215 -19.38 -9.97 8.58
CA LYS A 215 -19.18 -8.79 9.43
C LYS A 215 -19.34 -7.49 8.64
N PHE A 216 -18.90 -7.45 7.38
CA PHE A 216 -19.19 -6.32 6.50
C PHE A 216 -20.69 -6.14 6.32
N ASP A 217 -21.44 -7.20 6.06
CA ASP A 217 -22.91 -7.15 5.95
C ASP A 217 -23.61 -6.66 7.22
N GLN A 218 -23.12 -7.07 8.39
CA GLN A 218 -23.63 -6.57 9.67
C GLN A 218 -23.33 -5.09 9.85
N TYR A 219 -22.11 -4.64 9.52
CA TYR A 219 -21.72 -3.25 9.57
C TYR A 219 -22.64 -2.37 8.69
N GLU A 220 -22.93 -2.81 7.49
CA GLU A 220 -23.81 -2.08 6.55
C GLU A 220 -25.24 -1.94 7.07
N ARG A 221 -25.77 -2.98 7.70
CA ARG A 221 -27.16 -3.00 8.22
C ARG A 221 -27.31 -2.26 9.54
N SER A 222 -26.25 -2.13 10.33
CA SER A 222 -26.33 -1.48 11.63
C SER A 222 -26.45 0.03 11.50
N ILE A 223 -27.41 0.62 12.20
CA ILE A 223 -27.56 2.07 12.38
C ILE A 223 -27.03 2.54 13.73
N ASN A 224 -26.63 1.61 14.61
CA ASN A 224 -26.09 1.91 15.93
C ASN A 224 -24.61 2.30 15.82
N PRO A 225 -24.20 3.54 16.19
CA PRO A 225 -22.82 3.96 16.06
C PRO A 225 -21.82 3.14 16.86
N ALA A 226 -22.19 2.66 18.06
CA ALA A 226 -21.32 1.85 18.92
C ALA A 226 -21.10 0.46 18.29
N GLU A 227 -22.13 -0.17 17.78
CA GLU A 227 -22.06 -1.43 17.07
C GLU A 227 -21.23 -1.31 15.79
N ARG A 228 -21.45 -0.27 14.99
CA ARG A 228 -20.65 0.02 13.80
C ARG A 228 -19.17 0.18 14.12
N LYS A 229 -18.85 0.93 15.17
CA LYS A 229 -17.47 1.10 15.63
C LYS A 229 -16.86 -0.26 16.00
N LYS A 230 -17.54 -1.05 16.80
CA LYS A 230 -17.09 -2.41 17.21
C LYS A 230 -16.82 -3.30 16.00
N LEU A 231 -17.76 -3.38 15.05
CA LEU A 231 -17.62 -4.18 13.83
C LEU A 231 -16.44 -3.68 12.96
N ALA A 232 -16.28 -2.37 12.81
CA ALA A 232 -15.16 -1.79 12.08
C ALA A 232 -13.81 -2.15 12.70
N GLU A 233 -13.68 -2.09 14.02
CA GLU A 233 -12.47 -2.49 14.74
C GLU A 233 -12.19 -4.00 14.61
N GLU A 234 -13.21 -4.84 14.73
CA GLU A 234 -13.07 -6.30 14.57
C GLU A 234 -12.65 -6.69 13.14
N ILE A 235 -13.21 -6.05 12.12
CA ILE A 235 -12.85 -6.29 10.73
C ILE A 235 -11.39 -5.88 10.48
N GLN A 236 -10.99 -4.69 10.94
CA GLN A 236 -9.61 -4.21 10.81
C GLN A 236 -8.63 -5.18 11.47
N ARG A 237 -8.89 -5.60 12.72
CA ARG A 237 -8.05 -6.58 13.41
C ARG A 237 -7.96 -7.89 12.64
N GLY A 238 -9.09 -8.41 12.18
CA GLY A 238 -9.11 -9.64 11.41
C GLY A 238 -8.25 -9.57 10.16
N ILE A 239 -8.24 -8.43 9.45
CA ILE A 239 -7.41 -8.21 8.27
C ILE A 239 -5.93 -8.04 8.66
N LEU A 240 -5.63 -7.15 9.60
CA LEU A 240 -4.25 -6.83 9.99
C LEU A 240 -3.52 -8.00 10.68
N GLU A 241 -4.26 -8.89 11.35
CA GLU A 241 -3.72 -10.08 11.97
C GLU A 241 -3.48 -11.23 11.00
N ASN A 242 -4.26 -11.33 9.94
CA ASN A 242 -4.31 -12.54 9.12
C ASN A 242 -3.98 -12.32 7.64
N TYR A 243 -4.09 -11.10 7.15
CA TYR A 243 -3.93 -10.79 5.73
C TYR A 243 -3.02 -9.58 5.51
#